data_1e8bd75939d59f88f58d07ace96f8a72
#
_entry.id   1e8bd75939d59f88f58d07ace96f8a72
#
_cell.length_a   1.000
_cell.length_b   1.000
_cell.length_c   1.000
_cell.angle_alpha   90.00
_cell.angle_beta   90.00
_cell.angle_gamma   90.00
#
_symmetry.space_group_name_H-M   'P 1'
#
loop_
_entity.id
_entity.type
_entity.pdbx_description
1 polymer ?
#
loop_
_entity_poly.entity_id
_entity_poly.type
_entity_poly.pdbx_seq_one_letter_code
_entity_poly.pdbx_strand_id
1 'polypeptide(L)'
;MRVWVKMKPVAQILRAHGLDNNGDVQRYWTSMVNQRITRYMPYRSGMLSGKRKYISGPGEITVAAPYARYQYYGRVMIDPDIGAAGFMTKDGTWRSRKGAAKVLTNRPLTYDTSKHAQAGPFWDRRLIAAEGAAMVQDIRNYVRARERR
;
A
#
# COMPACT_ATOMS: atom_id res chain seq x y z
N MET A 1 -6.25 16.81 -50.32
CA MET A 1 -5.00 17.23 -49.62
C MET A 1 -4.61 16.14 -48.61
N ARG A 2 -3.39 15.62 -48.65
CA ARG A 2 -2.87 14.67 -47.63
C ARG A 2 -1.96 15.44 -46.71
N VAL A 3 -2.27 15.42 -45.40
CA VAL A 3 -1.46 16.03 -44.35
C VAL A 3 -0.67 14.89 -43.68
N TRP A 4 0.64 14.99 -43.69
CA TRP A 4 1.54 14.05 -42.99
C TRP A 4 2.00 14.69 -41.70
N VAL A 5 1.66 14.07 -40.57
CA VAL A 5 2.14 14.48 -39.24
C VAL A 5 3.22 13.50 -38.78
N LYS A 6 4.46 14.00 -38.67
CA LYS A 6 5.57 13.22 -38.16
C LYS A 6 5.59 13.38 -36.61
N MET A 7 5.18 12.36 -35.90
CA MET A 7 5.23 12.32 -34.44
C MET A 7 6.40 11.47 -33.96
N LYS A 8 6.96 11.84 -32.80
CA LYS A 8 7.91 10.98 -32.09
C LYS A 8 7.21 9.71 -31.62
N PRO A 9 7.91 8.54 -31.53
CA PRO A 9 7.34 7.35 -30.95
C PRO A 9 6.79 7.60 -29.55
N VAL A 10 5.64 7.07 -29.22
CA VAL A 10 4.94 7.27 -27.93
C VAL A 10 5.87 6.97 -26.75
N ALA A 11 6.67 5.91 -26.84
CA ALA A 11 7.66 5.59 -25.79
C ALA A 11 8.68 6.69 -25.54
N GLN A 12 9.12 7.44 -26.58
CA GLN A 12 10.02 8.57 -26.42
C GLN A 12 9.33 9.77 -25.78
N ILE A 13 8.07 10.00 -26.12
CA ILE A 13 7.26 11.07 -25.50
C ILE A 13 7.06 10.77 -24.02
N LEU A 14 6.63 9.55 -23.67
CA LEU A 14 6.45 9.14 -22.28
C LEU A 14 7.74 9.26 -21.47
N ARG A 15 8.87 8.82 -22.04
CA ARG A 15 10.19 8.94 -21.37
C ARG A 15 10.61 10.39 -21.17
N ALA A 16 10.41 11.26 -22.15
CA ALA A 16 10.73 12.68 -22.04
C ALA A 16 9.95 13.39 -20.93
N HIS A 17 8.72 12.92 -20.65
CA HIS A 17 7.88 13.44 -19.58
C HIS A 17 8.02 12.65 -18.26
N GLY A 18 8.90 11.64 -18.18
CA GLY A 18 9.11 10.82 -16.99
C GLY A 18 7.94 9.92 -16.63
N LEU A 19 7.11 9.62 -17.62
CA LEU A 19 5.91 8.77 -17.49
C LEU A 19 6.18 7.31 -17.85
N ASP A 20 7.41 6.96 -18.16
CA ASP A 20 7.84 5.57 -18.32
C ASP A 20 7.95 4.87 -16.94
N ASN A 21 7.98 3.54 -16.95
CA ASN A 21 7.93 2.70 -15.74
C ASN A 21 9.04 3.00 -14.71
N ASN A 22 10.13 3.65 -15.11
CA ASN A 22 11.24 4.02 -14.23
C ASN A 22 11.48 5.54 -14.20
N GLY A 23 10.54 6.31 -14.74
CA GLY A 23 10.61 7.77 -14.78
C GLY A 23 10.46 8.41 -13.41
N ASP A 24 10.90 9.65 -13.30
CA ASP A 24 10.84 10.39 -12.04
C ASP A 24 9.41 10.73 -11.60
N VAL A 25 8.45 10.87 -12.53
CA VAL A 25 7.03 11.03 -12.21
C VAL A 25 6.51 9.76 -11.54
N GLN A 26 6.86 8.57 -12.07
CA GLN A 26 6.47 7.31 -11.46
C GLN A 26 7.09 7.13 -10.07
N ARG A 27 8.36 7.49 -9.90
CA ARG A 27 9.03 7.44 -8.59
C ARG A 27 8.40 8.42 -7.59
N TYR A 28 8.11 9.64 -8.03
CA TYR A 28 7.42 10.63 -7.20
C TYR A 28 6.05 10.12 -6.75
N TRP A 29 5.25 9.58 -7.68
CA TRP A 29 3.95 8.98 -7.37
C TRP A 29 4.07 7.87 -6.34
N THR A 30 4.97 6.91 -6.56
CA THR A 30 5.16 5.78 -5.65
C THR A 30 5.58 6.23 -4.26
N SER A 31 6.48 7.19 -4.17
CA SER A 31 6.92 7.78 -2.90
C SER A 31 5.77 8.48 -2.17
N MET A 32 4.98 9.28 -2.87
CA MET A 32 3.82 9.98 -2.31
C MET A 32 2.78 9.00 -1.79
N VAL A 33 2.44 7.96 -2.56
CA VAL A 33 1.52 6.90 -2.12
C VAL A 33 2.08 6.19 -0.90
N ASN A 34 3.36 5.83 -0.89
CA ASN A 34 4.01 5.16 0.23
C ASN A 34 3.96 5.97 1.53
N GLN A 35 4.08 7.28 1.46
CA GLN A 35 3.95 8.16 2.63
C GLN A 35 2.50 8.27 3.10
N ARG A 36 1.57 8.56 2.19
CA ARG A 36 0.16 8.84 2.53
C ARG A 36 -0.58 7.61 3.01
N ILE A 37 -0.32 6.42 2.45
CA ILE A 37 -0.99 5.18 2.82
C ILE A 37 -0.76 4.80 4.28
N THR A 38 0.34 5.24 4.88
CA THR A 38 0.70 4.94 6.28
C THR A 38 -0.42 5.25 7.26
N ARG A 39 -1.10 6.38 7.10
CA ARG A 39 -2.18 6.82 8.02
C ARG A 39 -3.46 5.99 7.95
N TYR A 40 -3.63 5.21 6.86
CA TYR A 40 -4.75 4.30 6.65
C TYR A 40 -4.44 2.87 7.09
N MET A 41 -3.16 2.57 7.36
CA MET A 41 -2.71 1.28 7.82
C MET A 41 -2.81 1.17 9.34
N PRO A 42 -3.13 -0.02 9.87
CA PRO A 42 -3.13 -0.25 11.31
C PRO A 42 -1.77 0.01 11.95
N TYR A 43 -1.79 0.59 13.14
CA TYR A 43 -0.58 0.85 13.91
C TYR A 43 -0.69 0.21 15.29
N ARG A 44 0.23 -0.66 15.63
CA ARG A 44 0.43 -1.16 16.99
C ARG A 44 1.87 -0.93 17.47
N SER A 45 2.84 -1.39 16.70
CA SER A 45 4.28 -1.25 16.98
C SER A 45 5.05 -0.54 15.86
N GLY A 46 4.36 -0.07 14.84
CA GLY A 46 4.98 0.51 13.64
C GLY A 46 5.61 -0.51 12.69
N MET A 47 5.47 -1.81 12.97
CA MET A 47 6.04 -2.85 12.10
C MET A 47 5.36 -2.90 10.74
N LEU A 48 4.03 -2.89 10.70
CA LEU A 48 3.25 -3.03 9.46
C LEU A 48 3.39 -1.79 8.57
N SER A 49 3.11 -0.63 9.12
CA SER A 49 3.06 0.64 8.40
C SER A 49 4.43 1.33 8.20
N GLY A 50 5.45 0.86 8.90
CA GLY A 50 6.80 1.40 8.86
C GLY A 50 7.84 0.37 8.41
N LYS A 51 8.37 -0.42 9.34
CA LYS A 51 9.55 -1.28 9.08
C LYS A 51 9.35 -2.38 8.03
N ARG A 52 8.12 -2.86 7.85
CA ARG A 52 7.78 -3.94 6.90
C ARG A 52 7.15 -3.43 5.61
N LYS A 53 6.97 -2.13 5.48
CA LYS A 53 6.47 -1.48 4.26
C LYS A 53 7.62 -0.77 3.57
N TYR A 54 7.83 -1.06 2.30
CA TYR A 54 8.89 -0.45 1.49
C TYR A 54 8.53 -0.41 0.01
N ILE A 55 9.17 0.47 -0.72
CA ILE A 55 9.06 0.53 -2.18
C ILE A 55 9.93 -0.59 -2.75
N SER A 56 9.32 -1.55 -3.42
CA SER A 56 9.97 -2.71 -4.03
C SER A 56 10.31 -2.50 -5.50
N GLY A 57 9.68 -1.52 -6.14
CA GLY A 57 9.90 -1.20 -7.54
C GLY A 57 9.13 0.04 -7.98
N PRO A 58 9.29 0.47 -9.24
CA PRO A 58 8.51 1.56 -9.80
C PRO A 58 7.01 1.23 -9.78
N GLY A 59 6.22 2.01 -9.04
CA GLY A 59 4.79 1.77 -8.89
C GLY A 59 4.43 0.63 -7.94
N GLU A 60 5.41 0.07 -7.21
CA GLU A 60 5.18 -1.09 -6.35
C GLU A 60 5.59 -0.80 -4.90
N ILE A 61 4.68 -1.10 -3.99
CA ILE A 61 4.90 -1.01 -2.54
C ILE A 61 4.60 -2.37 -1.93
N THR A 62 5.59 -2.95 -1.26
CA THR A 62 5.48 -4.25 -0.59
C THR A 62 5.28 -4.07 0.91
N VAL A 63 4.39 -4.88 1.48
CA VAL A 63 4.18 -5.00 2.92
C VAL A 63 4.53 -6.42 3.35
N ALA A 64 5.78 -6.62 3.78
CA ALA A 64 6.36 -7.94 4.07
C ALA A 64 6.12 -8.39 5.53
N ALA A 65 4.89 -8.31 6.02
CA ALA A 65 4.51 -8.80 7.33
C ALA A 65 3.63 -10.06 7.21
N PRO A 66 3.89 -11.13 7.98
CA PRO A 66 3.11 -12.37 7.90
C PRO A 66 1.62 -12.18 8.15
N TYR A 67 1.27 -11.17 8.95
CA TYR A 67 -0.11 -10.82 9.31
C TYR A 67 -0.69 -9.69 8.44
N ALA A 68 0.03 -9.17 7.45
CA ALA A 68 -0.43 -8.06 6.59
C ALA A 68 -1.75 -8.39 5.89
N ARG A 69 -1.87 -9.61 5.39
CA ARG A 69 -3.09 -10.09 4.71
C ARG A 69 -4.33 -10.01 5.61
N TYR A 70 -4.23 -10.38 6.89
CA TYR A 70 -5.33 -10.32 7.84
C TYR A 70 -5.79 -8.91 8.10
N GLN A 71 -4.81 -8.05 8.32
CA GLN A 71 -5.03 -6.63 8.55
C GLN A 71 -5.63 -5.96 7.31
N TYR A 72 -5.19 -6.35 6.12
CA TYR A 72 -5.71 -5.79 4.88
C TYR A 72 -7.16 -6.17 4.61
N TYR A 73 -7.52 -7.43 4.75
CA TYR A 73 -8.91 -7.88 4.56
C TYR A 73 -9.83 -7.58 5.74
N GLY A 74 -9.28 -7.20 6.87
CA GLY A 74 -10.08 -6.88 8.07
C GLY A 74 -10.81 -8.08 8.66
N ARG A 75 -10.23 -9.27 8.52
CA ARG A 75 -10.83 -10.53 8.99
C ARG A 75 -9.90 -11.25 9.94
N VAL A 76 -10.50 -11.78 11.01
CA VAL A 76 -9.77 -12.68 11.91
C VAL A 76 -9.42 -13.95 11.15
N MET A 77 -8.15 -14.35 11.23
CA MET A 77 -7.70 -15.65 10.72
C MET A 77 -7.44 -16.60 11.86
N ILE A 78 -7.86 -17.84 11.68
CA ILE A 78 -7.68 -18.91 12.65
C ILE A 78 -6.91 -20.08 12.03
N ASP A 79 -6.22 -20.81 12.87
CA ASP A 79 -5.75 -22.14 12.58
C ASP A 79 -6.95 -23.10 12.74
N PRO A 80 -7.38 -23.79 11.68
CA PRO A 80 -8.59 -24.60 11.73
C PRO A 80 -8.50 -25.77 12.71
N ASP A 81 -7.31 -26.27 13.00
CA ASP A 81 -7.13 -27.42 13.91
C ASP A 81 -7.33 -27.04 15.39
N ILE A 82 -7.05 -25.79 15.74
CA ILE A 82 -7.21 -25.28 17.12
C ILE A 82 -8.38 -24.30 17.27
N GLY A 83 -9.03 -23.92 16.16
CA GLY A 83 -10.16 -22.98 16.14
C GLY A 83 -9.82 -21.55 16.60
N ALA A 84 -8.55 -21.19 16.69
CA ALA A 84 -8.06 -19.91 17.20
C ALA A 84 -6.90 -19.34 16.37
N ALA A 85 -6.67 -18.05 16.48
CA ALA A 85 -5.56 -17.38 15.81
C ALA A 85 -4.17 -17.78 16.38
N GLY A 86 -4.16 -18.29 17.58
CA GLY A 86 -2.99 -18.77 18.32
C GLY A 86 -3.39 -19.19 19.71
N PHE A 87 -2.43 -19.46 20.56
CA PHE A 87 -2.63 -19.89 21.92
C PHE A 87 -1.61 -19.23 22.87
N MET A 88 -2.02 -19.16 24.14
CA MET A 88 -1.12 -18.70 25.21
C MET A 88 -0.32 -19.88 25.72
N THR A 89 0.98 -19.75 25.74
CA THR A 89 1.90 -20.75 26.33
C THR A 89 1.91 -20.61 27.87
N LYS A 90 2.44 -21.60 28.56
CA LYS A 90 2.52 -21.62 30.04
C LYS A 90 3.32 -20.45 30.63
N ASP A 91 4.26 -19.90 29.86
CA ASP A 91 5.06 -18.72 30.21
C ASP A 91 4.37 -17.38 29.89
N GLY A 92 3.09 -17.41 29.49
CA GLY A 92 2.32 -16.20 29.17
C GLY A 92 2.63 -15.61 27.79
N THR A 93 3.36 -16.30 26.92
CA THR A 93 3.69 -15.83 25.59
C THR A 93 2.63 -16.27 24.58
N TRP A 94 2.13 -15.33 23.77
CA TRP A 94 1.22 -15.65 22.66
C TRP A 94 1.96 -16.24 21.48
N ARG A 95 1.58 -17.42 21.03
CA ARG A 95 2.22 -18.13 19.90
C ARG A 95 1.19 -18.68 18.93
N SER A 96 1.62 -18.88 17.68
CA SER A 96 0.91 -19.65 16.65
C SER A 96 1.68 -20.93 16.35
N ARG A 97 1.00 -21.97 15.92
CA ARG A 97 1.67 -23.19 15.42
C ARG A 97 2.53 -22.84 14.20
N LYS A 98 3.77 -23.28 14.21
CA LYS A 98 4.70 -23.09 13.11
C LYS A 98 4.21 -23.86 11.88
N GLY A 99 4.15 -23.18 10.72
CA GLY A 99 3.75 -23.79 9.45
C GLY A 99 2.25 -24.07 9.31
N ALA A 100 1.41 -23.77 10.30
CA ALA A 100 -0.03 -23.93 10.18
C ALA A 100 -0.63 -22.97 9.15
N ALA A 101 -1.36 -23.51 8.18
CA ALA A 101 -2.11 -22.73 7.22
C ALA A 101 -3.34 -22.13 7.91
N LYS A 102 -3.42 -20.82 8.02
CA LYS A 102 -4.56 -20.13 8.61
C LYS A 102 -5.63 -19.83 7.58
N VAL A 103 -6.89 -19.94 7.99
CA VAL A 103 -8.05 -19.62 7.16
C VAL A 103 -8.76 -18.36 7.63
N LEU A 104 -9.29 -17.59 6.68
CA LEU A 104 -10.10 -16.40 6.96
C LEU A 104 -11.45 -16.82 7.54
N THR A 105 -11.87 -16.12 8.59
CA THR A 105 -13.22 -16.25 9.16
C THR A 105 -14.10 -15.08 8.72
N ASN A 106 -15.40 -15.17 9.03
CA ASN A 106 -16.33 -14.06 8.83
C ASN A 106 -16.29 -13.03 9.96
N ARG A 107 -15.46 -13.23 11.00
CA ARG A 107 -15.32 -12.29 12.11
C ARG A 107 -14.48 -11.07 11.68
N PRO A 108 -15.01 -9.84 11.81
CA PRO A 108 -14.26 -8.64 11.50
C PRO A 108 -13.17 -8.39 12.55
N LEU A 109 -12.07 -7.78 12.10
CA LEU A 109 -11.05 -7.23 12.99
C LEU A 109 -11.51 -5.88 13.55
N THR A 110 -11.19 -5.65 14.82
CA THR A 110 -11.26 -4.31 15.42
C THR A 110 -9.89 -3.64 15.30
N TYR A 111 -9.86 -2.44 14.75
CA TYR A 111 -8.63 -1.67 14.56
C TYR A 111 -8.44 -0.68 15.70
N ASP A 112 -7.21 -0.60 16.19
CA ASP A 112 -6.78 0.50 17.06
C ASP A 112 -6.57 1.75 16.21
N THR A 113 -7.36 2.78 16.46
CA THR A 113 -7.32 4.07 15.74
C THR A 113 -6.63 5.18 16.55
N SER A 114 -6.03 4.87 17.69
CA SER A 114 -5.41 5.85 18.59
C SER A 114 -4.22 6.59 17.95
N LYS A 115 -3.45 5.91 17.12
CA LYS A 115 -2.30 6.50 16.39
C LYS A 115 -2.66 6.91 14.97
N HIS A 116 -3.41 6.07 14.27
CA HIS A 116 -3.88 6.33 12.93
C HIS A 116 -5.40 6.33 12.93
N ALA A 117 -5.99 7.50 13.07
CA ALA A 117 -7.46 7.67 13.19
C ALA A 117 -8.24 7.10 11.98
N GLN A 118 -7.60 6.96 10.83
CA GLN A 118 -8.19 6.45 9.59
C GLN A 118 -7.82 5.00 9.30
N ALA A 119 -7.17 4.30 10.24
CA ALA A 119 -6.79 2.91 10.07
C ALA A 119 -8.00 1.99 9.85
N GLY A 120 -7.84 1.04 8.94
CA GLY A 120 -8.89 0.09 8.61
C GLY A 120 -8.48 -0.88 7.51
N PRO A 121 -9.39 -1.75 7.09
CA PRO A 121 -9.15 -2.67 5.99
C PRO A 121 -9.03 -1.93 4.66
N PHE A 122 -8.45 -2.58 3.65
CA PHE A 122 -8.33 -2.05 2.29
C PHE A 122 -7.75 -0.63 2.25
N TRP A 123 -6.63 -0.41 2.93
CA TRP A 123 -6.02 0.91 3.13
C TRP A 123 -5.68 1.66 1.85
N ASP A 124 -5.37 0.97 0.75
CA ASP A 124 -5.19 1.54 -0.58
C ASP A 124 -6.49 2.18 -1.13
N ARG A 125 -7.61 1.47 -1.01
CA ARG A 125 -8.92 1.98 -1.44
C ARG A 125 -9.38 3.15 -0.58
N ARG A 126 -9.11 3.08 0.73
CA ARG A 126 -9.42 4.16 1.67
C ARG A 126 -8.60 5.42 1.35
N LEU A 127 -7.32 5.26 1.04
CA LEU A 127 -6.45 6.35 0.60
C LEU A 127 -7.00 7.00 -0.68
N ILE A 128 -7.31 6.19 -1.71
CA ILE A 128 -7.81 6.69 -2.98
C ILE A 128 -9.15 7.44 -2.80
N ALA A 129 -10.06 6.88 -2.01
CA ALA A 129 -11.35 7.49 -1.74
C ALA A 129 -11.22 8.85 -1.01
N ALA A 130 -10.29 8.95 -0.06
CA ALA A 130 -10.12 10.15 0.76
C ALA A 130 -9.23 11.21 0.11
N GLU A 131 -8.16 10.82 -0.56
CA GLU A 131 -7.10 11.73 -1.03
C GLU A 131 -6.82 11.64 -2.53
N GLY A 132 -7.51 10.79 -3.29
CA GLY A 132 -7.23 10.55 -4.71
C GLY A 132 -7.20 11.82 -5.55
N ALA A 133 -8.18 12.71 -5.38
CA ALA A 133 -8.23 13.99 -6.09
C ALA A 133 -7.03 14.90 -5.77
N ALA A 134 -6.67 14.99 -4.49
CA ALA A 134 -5.50 15.78 -4.05
C ALA A 134 -4.20 15.19 -4.60
N MET A 135 -4.08 13.86 -4.60
CA MET A 135 -2.91 13.17 -5.15
C MET A 135 -2.75 13.41 -6.65
N VAL A 136 -3.84 13.40 -7.41
CA VAL A 136 -3.81 13.74 -8.85
C VAL A 136 -3.37 15.19 -9.05
N GLN A 137 -3.82 16.12 -8.21
CA GLN A 137 -3.41 17.51 -8.30
C GLN A 137 -1.90 17.68 -7.99
N ASP A 138 -1.38 16.95 -7.02
CA ASP A 138 0.05 16.97 -6.70
C ASP A 138 0.91 16.47 -7.86
N ILE A 139 0.48 15.40 -8.54
CA ILE A 139 1.15 14.92 -9.75
C ILE A 139 1.12 15.96 -10.86
N ARG A 140 0.00 16.59 -11.10
CA ARG A 140 -0.11 17.67 -12.12
C ARG A 140 0.84 18.82 -11.81
N ASN A 141 0.93 19.22 -10.56
CA ASN A 141 1.84 20.27 -10.12
C ASN A 141 3.31 19.86 -10.29
N TYR A 142 3.65 18.62 -9.96
CA TYR A 142 5.00 18.08 -10.14
C TYR A 142 5.41 18.07 -11.61
N VAL A 143 4.55 17.57 -12.51
CA VAL A 143 4.81 17.54 -13.96
C VAL A 143 4.99 18.95 -14.50
N ARG A 144 4.11 19.90 -14.17
CA ARG A 144 4.22 21.30 -14.59
C ARG A 144 5.51 21.97 -14.10
N ALA A 145 5.96 21.68 -12.88
CA ALA A 145 7.20 22.22 -12.35
C ALA A 145 8.43 21.70 -13.09
N ARG A 146 8.40 20.46 -13.62
CA ARG A 146 9.47 19.92 -14.46
C ARG A 146 9.53 20.59 -15.83
N GLU A 147 8.39 20.83 -16.45
CA GLU A 147 8.32 21.44 -17.79
C GLU A 147 8.83 22.89 -17.82
N ARG A 148 8.92 23.54 -16.67
CA ARG A 148 9.44 24.91 -16.54
C ARG A 148 10.95 24.98 -16.30
N ARG A 149 11.64 23.85 -16.16
CA ARG A 149 13.09 23.75 -15.98
C ARG A 149 13.79 23.41 -17.28
#